data_d5746e6be0710301efee1b59bcd162e8
#
_entry.id   d5746e6be0710301efee1b59bcd162e8
#
_cell.length_a   1.000
_cell.length_b   1.000
_cell.length_c   1.000
_cell.angle_alpha   90.00
_cell.angle_beta   90.00
_cell.angle_gamma   90.00
#
_symmetry.space_group_name_H-M   'P 1'
#
loop_
_entity.id
_entity.type
_entity.pdbx_description
1 polymer ?
#
loop_
_entity_poly.entity_id
_entity_poly.type
_entity_poly.pdbx_seq_one_letter_code
_entity_poly.pdbx_strand_id
1 'polypeptide(L)'
;MKKLILLLVLLTPAAFPRSKSVTALSKSKNPKAYCASCKRDSRGKVKRSEAATRAFRKNHPCPATRKTTGACPGYVIDHVVPLKRGGADAPGNMQWQTTAQAKAKDRVED
;
A
#
# COMPACT_ATOMS: atom_id res chain seq x y z
N MET A 1 -10.75 33.44 61.36
CA MET A 1 -9.54 33.03 60.61
C MET A 1 -9.92 31.94 59.64
N LYS A 2 -10.06 32.31 58.39
CA LYS A 2 -10.40 31.33 57.32
C LYS A 2 -9.10 30.68 56.85
N LYS A 3 -8.93 29.41 57.12
CA LYS A 3 -7.82 28.64 56.60
C LYS A 3 -8.08 28.35 55.13
N LEU A 4 -7.31 28.96 54.25
CA LEU A 4 -7.31 28.69 52.81
C LEU A 4 -6.57 27.38 52.58
N ILE A 5 -7.32 26.33 52.29
CA ILE A 5 -6.71 25.03 51.88
C ILE A 5 -6.39 25.15 50.39
N LEU A 6 -5.11 25.32 50.12
CA LEU A 6 -4.60 25.31 48.75
C LEU A 6 -4.59 23.86 48.28
N LEU A 7 -5.59 23.48 47.47
CA LEU A 7 -5.65 22.16 46.87
C LEU A 7 -4.63 22.15 45.73
N LEU A 8 -3.47 21.57 45.97
CA LEU A 8 -2.44 21.38 44.96
C LEU A 8 -2.88 20.22 44.05
N VAL A 9 -3.48 20.54 42.91
CA VAL A 9 -3.77 19.55 41.89
C VAL A 9 -2.46 19.19 41.22
N LEU A 10 -1.90 18.07 41.61
CA LEU A 10 -0.79 17.45 40.87
C LEU A 10 -1.32 16.93 39.54
N LEU A 11 -1.12 17.69 38.49
CA LEU A 11 -1.27 17.18 37.11
C LEU A 11 -0.14 16.18 36.88
N THR A 12 -0.46 14.91 37.02
CA THR A 12 0.42 13.86 36.48
C THR A 12 0.34 13.88 34.97
N PRO A 13 1.45 14.05 34.25
CA PRO A 13 1.40 13.90 32.81
C PRO A 13 1.03 12.45 32.50
N ALA A 14 -0.10 12.28 31.82
CA ALA A 14 -0.47 10.98 31.29
C ALA A 14 0.65 10.54 30.33
N ALA A 15 1.41 9.54 30.73
CA ALA A 15 2.36 8.91 29.83
C ALA A 15 1.56 8.20 28.73
N PHE A 16 1.52 8.79 27.55
CA PHE A 16 1.02 8.08 26.38
C PHE A 16 1.89 6.83 26.18
N PRO A 17 1.27 5.64 26.07
CA PRO A 17 2.06 4.47 25.69
C PRO A 17 2.67 4.77 24.33
N ARG A 18 3.97 4.86 24.25
CA ARG A 18 4.68 4.88 22.99
C ARG A 18 4.18 3.68 22.21
N SER A 19 3.39 3.93 21.19
CA SER A 19 3.12 2.95 20.17
C SER A 19 4.48 2.43 19.71
N LYS A 20 4.76 1.17 20.03
CA LYS A 20 5.98 0.53 19.55
C LYS A 20 5.92 0.64 18.06
N SER A 21 6.86 1.39 17.52
CA SER A 21 6.97 1.67 16.11
C SER A 21 6.70 0.39 15.35
N VAL A 22 5.78 0.52 14.42
CA VAL A 22 5.67 -0.36 13.27
C VAL A 22 7.09 -0.78 12.92
N THR A 23 7.37 -2.06 13.05
CA THR A 23 8.64 -2.65 12.67
C THR A 23 8.97 -2.09 11.31
N ALA A 24 10.03 -1.31 11.22
CA ALA A 24 10.49 -0.79 9.96
C ALA A 24 10.50 -1.96 8.99
N LEU A 25 9.74 -1.85 7.89
CA LEU A 25 9.89 -2.79 6.79
C LEU A 25 11.39 -2.92 6.59
N SER A 26 11.92 -4.07 6.89
CA SER A 26 13.28 -4.42 6.62
C SER A 26 13.50 -4.05 5.15
N LYS A 27 14.19 -2.93 4.91
CA LYS A 27 14.71 -2.64 3.58
C LYS A 27 15.55 -3.85 3.23
N SER A 28 14.99 -4.75 2.45
CA SER A 28 15.76 -5.82 1.86
C SER A 28 16.98 -5.16 1.22
N LYS A 29 18.15 -5.44 1.76
CA LYS A 29 19.42 -4.93 1.24
C LYS A 29 19.73 -5.50 -0.14
N ASN A 30 18.80 -6.28 -0.69
CA ASN A 30 18.93 -6.85 -2.00
C ASN A 30 18.01 -6.09 -2.96
N PRO A 31 18.54 -5.16 -3.77
CA PRO A 31 17.75 -4.40 -4.75
C PRO A 31 17.10 -5.29 -5.82
N LYS A 32 17.43 -6.57 -5.82
CA LYS A 32 16.86 -7.61 -6.68
C LYS A 32 16.12 -8.65 -5.85
N ALA A 33 15.24 -8.23 -4.95
CA ALA A 33 14.31 -9.16 -4.29
C ALA A 33 13.37 -9.74 -5.37
N TYR A 34 13.87 -10.76 -6.01
CA TYR A 34 13.25 -11.48 -7.07
C TYR A 34 12.26 -12.47 -6.46
N CYS A 35 10.99 -12.35 -6.79
CA CYS A 35 10.01 -13.36 -6.39
C CYS A 35 10.26 -14.66 -7.17
N ALA A 36 11.08 -15.54 -6.63
CA ALA A 36 11.41 -16.82 -7.27
C ALA A 36 10.20 -17.75 -7.39
N SER A 37 9.22 -17.62 -6.49
CA SER A 37 8.00 -18.42 -6.46
C SER A 37 6.86 -17.86 -7.32
N CYS A 38 6.99 -16.64 -7.86
CA CYS A 38 5.97 -16.05 -8.69
C CYS A 38 5.87 -16.75 -10.05
N LYS A 39 4.64 -17.08 -10.44
CA LYS A 39 4.36 -17.57 -11.80
C LYS A 39 4.69 -16.48 -12.82
N ARG A 40 5.30 -16.88 -13.92
CA ARG A 40 5.70 -15.99 -15.00
C ARG A 40 4.99 -16.35 -16.29
N ASP A 41 4.81 -15.35 -17.13
CA ASP A 41 4.33 -15.54 -18.50
C ASP A 41 5.45 -16.00 -19.44
N SER A 42 5.12 -16.22 -20.70
CA SER A 42 6.08 -16.64 -21.75
C SER A 42 7.20 -15.62 -22.01
N ARG A 43 7.00 -14.36 -21.57
CA ARG A 43 7.98 -13.27 -21.68
C ARG A 43 8.83 -13.09 -20.43
N GLY A 44 8.67 -13.97 -19.44
CA GLY A 44 9.36 -13.90 -18.15
C GLY A 44 8.83 -12.85 -17.19
N LYS A 45 7.71 -12.19 -17.50
CA LYS A 45 7.07 -11.24 -16.58
C LYS A 45 6.23 -11.96 -15.53
N VAL A 46 6.23 -11.45 -14.33
CA VAL A 46 5.38 -11.98 -13.24
C VAL A 46 3.92 -11.86 -13.65
N LYS A 47 3.22 -13.01 -13.66
CA LYS A 47 1.77 -13.05 -13.92
C LYS A 47 1.02 -12.39 -12.77
N ARG A 48 0.07 -11.56 -13.14
CA ARG A 48 -0.87 -10.93 -12.22
C ARG A 48 -2.16 -11.74 -12.15
N SER A 49 -2.74 -11.85 -10.97
CA SER A 49 -4.00 -12.56 -10.77
C SER A 49 -5.17 -11.73 -11.30
N GLU A 50 -5.88 -12.25 -12.27
CA GLU A 50 -7.13 -11.64 -12.76
C GLU A 50 -8.22 -11.65 -11.69
N ALA A 51 -8.27 -12.69 -10.85
CA ALA A 51 -9.21 -12.77 -9.75
C ALA A 51 -8.97 -11.65 -8.73
N ALA A 52 -7.71 -11.38 -8.38
CA ALA A 52 -7.35 -10.27 -7.50
C ALA A 52 -7.71 -8.92 -8.11
N THR A 53 -7.47 -8.74 -9.41
CA THR A 53 -7.84 -7.53 -10.15
C THR A 53 -9.35 -7.31 -10.16
N ARG A 54 -10.13 -8.36 -10.41
CA ARG A 54 -11.60 -8.28 -10.35
C ARG A 54 -12.10 -7.94 -8.95
N ALA A 55 -11.53 -8.55 -7.92
CA ALA A 55 -11.87 -8.27 -6.53
C ALA A 55 -11.56 -6.83 -6.15
N PHE A 56 -10.41 -6.30 -6.58
CA PHE A 56 -10.06 -4.90 -6.38
C PHE A 56 -11.08 -3.96 -7.04
N ARG A 57 -11.39 -4.17 -8.31
CA ARG A 57 -12.31 -3.32 -9.07
C ARG A 57 -13.73 -3.33 -8.51
N LYS A 58 -14.16 -4.42 -7.91
CA LYS A 58 -15.49 -4.54 -7.30
C LYS A 58 -15.69 -3.49 -6.19
N ASN A 59 -14.65 -3.23 -5.40
CA ASN A 59 -14.69 -2.24 -4.32
C ASN A 59 -14.10 -0.88 -4.72
N HIS A 60 -13.38 -0.81 -5.83
CA HIS A 60 -12.74 0.38 -6.36
C HIS A 60 -13.04 0.51 -7.85
N PRO A 61 -14.22 1.01 -8.21
CA PRO A 61 -14.60 1.19 -9.61
C PRO A 61 -13.62 2.09 -10.37
N CYS A 62 -13.57 1.93 -11.68
CA CYS A 62 -12.75 2.77 -12.55
C CYS A 62 -13.02 4.27 -12.31
N PRO A 63 -12.01 5.10 -12.05
CA PRO A 63 -12.20 6.54 -11.80
C PRO A 63 -12.80 7.29 -12.98
N ALA A 64 -12.56 6.83 -14.21
CA ALA A 64 -13.04 7.49 -15.43
C ALA A 64 -14.48 7.10 -15.78
N THR A 65 -14.85 5.83 -15.59
CA THR A 65 -16.14 5.29 -16.05
C THR A 65 -17.11 4.94 -14.93
N ARG A 66 -16.60 4.83 -13.69
CA ARG A 66 -17.34 4.35 -12.51
C ARG A 66 -17.81 2.88 -12.62
N LYS A 67 -17.31 2.15 -13.60
CA LYS A 67 -17.61 0.74 -13.82
C LYS A 67 -16.63 -0.17 -13.11
N THR A 68 -17.09 -1.34 -12.72
CA THR A 68 -16.27 -2.38 -12.09
C THR A 68 -15.68 -3.35 -13.10
N THR A 69 -16.09 -3.27 -14.36
CA THR A 69 -15.64 -4.12 -15.46
C THR A 69 -15.34 -3.30 -16.71
N GLY A 70 -14.65 -3.89 -17.65
CA GLY A 70 -14.29 -3.26 -18.91
C GLY A 70 -13.10 -2.33 -18.85
N ALA A 71 -12.84 -1.61 -19.92
CA ALA A 71 -11.71 -0.70 -20.03
C ALA A 71 -11.84 0.49 -19.06
N CYS A 72 -10.71 0.97 -18.56
CA CYS A 72 -10.61 2.17 -17.73
C CYS A 72 -9.67 3.16 -18.41
N PRO A 73 -10.18 4.05 -19.29
CA PRO A 73 -9.36 4.95 -20.07
C PRO A 73 -8.50 5.87 -19.20
N GLY A 74 -7.21 5.95 -19.51
CA GLY A 74 -6.26 6.82 -18.83
C GLY A 74 -5.77 6.31 -17.47
N TYR A 75 -6.25 5.16 -17.01
CA TYR A 75 -5.88 4.56 -15.73
C TYR A 75 -5.43 3.11 -15.88
N VAL A 76 -4.57 2.71 -14.98
CA VAL A 76 -4.12 1.33 -14.83
C VAL A 76 -4.18 0.92 -13.38
N ILE A 77 -4.35 -0.37 -13.13
CA ILE A 77 -4.20 -0.94 -11.78
C ILE A 77 -2.74 -1.24 -11.56
N ASP A 78 -2.19 -0.69 -10.50
CA ASP A 78 -0.81 -0.89 -10.12
C ASP A 78 -0.71 -1.51 -8.71
N HIS A 79 0.37 -2.24 -8.46
CA HIS A 79 0.68 -2.75 -7.14
C HIS A 79 1.46 -1.69 -6.36
N VAL A 80 0.99 -1.35 -5.15
CA VAL A 80 1.63 -0.35 -4.29
C VAL A 80 3.07 -0.77 -3.99
N VAL A 81 3.26 -2.02 -3.55
CA VAL A 81 4.56 -2.67 -3.49
C VAL A 81 4.68 -3.57 -4.72
N PRO A 82 5.69 -3.38 -5.57
CA PRO A 82 5.85 -4.16 -6.78
C PRO A 82 5.95 -5.66 -6.50
N LEU A 83 5.34 -6.46 -7.36
CA LEU A 83 5.42 -7.92 -7.26
C LEU A 83 6.87 -8.42 -7.29
N LYS A 84 7.70 -7.79 -8.12
CA LYS A 84 9.14 -8.11 -8.20
C LYS A 84 9.89 -7.85 -6.88
N ARG A 85 9.34 -7.03 -6.00
CA ARG A 85 9.88 -6.73 -4.66
C ARG A 85 9.17 -7.48 -3.54
N GLY A 86 8.38 -8.49 -3.86
CA GLY A 86 7.66 -9.30 -2.90
C GLY A 86 6.33 -8.73 -2.46
N GLY A 87 5.79 -7.74 -3.18
CA GLY A 87 4.43 -7.22 -2.95
C GLY A 87 3.38 -8.31 -3.18
N ALA A 88 2.30 -8.27 -2.39
CA ALA A 88 1.21 -9.21 -2.53
C ALA A 88 0.42 -8.95 -3.83
N ASP A 89 0.06 -10.02 -4.53
CA ASP A 89 -0.89 -9.96 -5.64
C ASP A 89 -2.31 -10.10 -5.10
N ALA A 90 -2.74 -9.08 -4.39
CA ALA A 90 -4.01 -9.03 -3.68
C ALA A 90 -4.61 -7.62 -3.72
N PRO A 91 -5.93 -7.48 -3.61
CA PRO A 91 -6.62 -6.19 -3.68
C PRO A 91 -6.07 -5.13 -2.72
N GLY A 92 -5.65 -5.54 -1.52
CA GLY A 92 -5.09 -4.62 -0.52
C GLY A 92 -3.75 -3.98 -0.90
N ASN A 93 -3.07 -4.54 -1.90
CA ASN A 93 -1.83 -4.00 -2.45
C ASN A 93 -2.00 -3.40 -3.86
N MET A 94 -3.23 -3.12 -4.25
CA MET A 94 -3.55 -2.56 -5.55
C MET A 94 -4.08 -1.14 -5.43
N GLN A 95 -3.85 -0.34 -6.46
CA GLN A 95 -4.34 1.02 -6.57
C GLN A 95 -4.60 1.41 -8.02
N TRP A 96 -5.54 2.32 -8.23
CA TRP A 96 -5.66 3.00 -9.51
C TRP A 96 -4.56 4.06 -9.62
N GLN A 97 -3.90 4.10 -10.76
CA GLN A 97 -2.98 5.16 -11.13
C GLN A 97 -3.29 5.67 -12.53
N THR A 98 -2.98 6.93 -12.79
CA THR A 98 -2.94 7.40 -14.17
C THR A 98 -1.80 6.69 -14.91
N THR A 99 -1.94 6.57 -16.23
CA THR A 99 -0.89 5.97 -17.06
C THR A 99 0.45 6.71 -16.91
N ALA A 100 0.41 8.04 -16.76
CA ALA A 100 1.61 8.85 -16.54
C ALA A 100 2.27 8.54 -15.18
N GLN A 101 1.49 8.42 -14.11
CA GLN A 101 1.99 8.06 -12.78
C GLN A 101 2.62 6.67 -12.75
N ALA A 102 1.98 5.71 -13.40
CA ALA A 102 2.51 4.34 -13.51
C ALA A 102 3.85 4.31 -14.24
N LYS A 103 3.98 5.03 -15.35
CA LYS A 103 5.25 5.15 -16.09
C LYS A 103 6.34 5.83 -15.27
N ALA A 104 6.00 6.87 -14.52
CA ALA A 104 6.95 7.56 -13.65
C ALA A 104 7.45 6.65 -12.53
N LYS A 105 6.54 5.87 -11.93
CA LYS A 105 6.85 4.90 -10.88
C LYS A 105 7.79 3.80 -11.39
N ASP A 106 7.51 3.23 -12.55
CA ASP A 106 8.33 2.19 -13.17
C ASP A 106 9.80 2.64 -13.35
N ARG A 107 10.02 3.91 -13.68
CA ARG A 107 11.37 4.46 -13.85
C ARG A 107 12.20 4.51 -12.57
N VAL A 108 11.55 4.63 -11.41
CA VAL A 108 12.25 4.72 -10.11
C VAL A 108 12.32 3.36 -9.40
N GLU A 109 11.59 2.38 -9.88
CA GLU A 109 11.58 1.02 -9.33
C GLU A 109 12.55 0.06 -10.03
N ASP A 110 13.04 0.42 -11.20
CA ASP A 110 14.07 -0.30 -11.93
C ASP A 110 15.47 0.01 -11.34
#